data_8a30092f09358b707201d49c05d65cca
#
_entry.id   8a30092f09358b707201d49c05d65cca
#
_cell.length_a   1.000
_cell.length_b   1.000
_cell.length_c   1.000
_cell.angle_alpha   90.00
_cell.angle_beta   90.00
_cell.angle_gamma   90.00
#
_symmetry.space_group_name_H-M   'P 1'
#
loop_
_entity.id
_entity.type
_entity.pdbx_description
1 polymer ?
#
loop_
_entity_poly.entity_id
_entity_poly.type
_entity_poly.pdbx_seq_one_letter_code
_entity_poly.pdbx_strand_id
1 'polypeptide(L)'
;MLKCVKNLLKKLKGAKSIKPTISKPKNINLLIIRDTFTEESTIGELFLNGERFCDTLELPYRDNQRSISCIPTGEYKVRLRVARESATRDYLHLLVQEVKDRSYILFHRGNTAKDTRGCILVGQGSQQNIVHNSTLAMDLLMKEIINLGGTNINLIIKNK
;
A
#
# COMPACT_ATOMS: atom_id res chain seq x y z
N MET A 1 8.56 30.05 50.05
CA MET A 1 7.97 29.52 48.80
C MET A 1 8.44 30.23 47.49
N LEU A 2 8.95 31.46 47.51
CA LEU A 2 9.34 32.17 46.27
C LEU A 2 10.70 31.77 45.67
N LYS A 3 11.62 31.15 46.41
CA LYS A 3 12.95 30.75 45.91
C LYS A 3 12.94 29.49 45.05
N CYS A 4 11.97 28.60 45.23
CA CYS A 4 11.87 27.33 44.49
C CYS A 4 11.39 27.52 43.04
N VAL A 5 10.48 28.48 42.81
CA VAL A 5 9.91 28.77 41.48
C VAL A 5 10.93 29.47 40.55
N LYS A 6 11.82 30.33 41.10
CA LYS A 6 12.87 31.02 40.31
C LYS A 6 13.93 30.06 39.78
N ASN A 7 14.22 28.94 40.47
CA ASN A 7 15.18 27.97 40.02
C ASN A 7 14.62 27.03 38.92
N LEU A 8 13.29 26.78 38.90
CA LEU A 8 12.64 26.01 37.87
C LEU A 8 12.61 26.74 36.52
N LEU A 9 12.39 28.07 36.57
CA LEU A 9 12.36 28.90 35.35
C LEU A 9 13.74 29.14 34.73
N LYS A 10 14.84 29.02 35.51
CA LYS A 10 16.21 29.06 34.96
C LYS A 10 16.60 27.78 34.21
N LYS A 11 16.06 26.61 34.60
CA LYS A 11 16.31 25.32 33.91
C LYS A 11 15.61 25.22 32.56
N LEU A 12 14.52 25.97 32.35
CA LEU A 12 13.76 25.94 31.09
C LEU A 12 14.35 26.83 29.98
N LYS A 13 15.27 27.75 30.32
CA LYS A 13 15.92 28.66 29.34
C LYS A 13 17.06 28.01 28.55
N GLY A 14 17.44 26.78 28.87
CA GLY A 14 18.51 26.03 28.19
C GLY A 14 18.03 24.94 27.23
N ALA A 15 16.71 24.75 27.05
CA ALA A 15 16.20 23.80 26.07
C ALA A 15 16.46 24.35 24.66
N LYS A 16 17.49 23.85 24.00
CA LYS A 16 17.68 24.06 22.56
C LYS A 16 16.39 23.72 21.86
N SER A 17 15.79 24.70 21.19
CA SER A 17 14.68 24.51 20.28
C SER A 17 15.07 23.42 19.26
N ILE A 18 14.58 22.20 19.45
CA ILE A 18 14.66 21.17 18.44
C ILE A 18 13.70 21.63 17.34
N LYS A 19 14.22 22.31 16.32
CA LYS A 19 13.47 22.54 15.10
C LYS A 19 13.12 21.16 14.53
N PRO A 20 11.84 20.84 14.30
CA PRO A 20 11.52 19.59 13.62
C PRO A 20 12.19 19.65 12.26
N THR A 21 13.16 18.79 12.03
CA THR A 21 13.75 18.60 10.70
C THR A 21 12.67 17.92 9.88
N ILE A 22 11.91 18.71 9.14
CA ILE A 22 10.97 18.18 8.13
C ILE A 22 11.87 17.59 7.05
N SER A 23 12.19 16.30 7.17
CA SER A 23 12.80 15.57 6.07
C SER A 23 11.82 15.63 4.90
N LYS A 24 12.34 15.92 3.69
CA LYS A 24 11.53 15.86 2.46
C LYS A 24 10.82 14.49 2.45
N PRO A 25 9.51 14.45 2.12
CA PRO A 25 8.79 13.18 2.06
C PRO A 25 9.54 12.24 1.13
N LYS A 26 9.94 11.09 1.63
CA LYS A 26 10.59 10.05 0.83
C LYS A 26 9.57 9.51 -0.15
N ASN A 27 9.95 9.37 -1.41
CA ASN A 27 9.13 8.66 -2.38
C ASN A 27 9.01 7.20 -1.93
N ILE A 28 7.81 6.68 -1.95
CA ILE A 28 7.50 5.28 -1.70
C ILE A 28 7.29 4.63 -3.07
N ASN A 29 8.11 3.65 -3.41
CA ASN A 29 8.04 2.98 -4.70
C ASN A 29 7.56 1.54 -4.49
N LEU A 30 6.42 1.23 -5.07
CA LEU A 30 5.87 -0.10 -5.18
C LEU A 30 6.14 -0.63 -6.59
N LEU A 31 6.60 -1.88 -6.69
CA LEU A 31 6.78 -2.56 -7.95
C LEU A 31 6.10 -3.92 -7.86
N ILE A 32 5.17 -4.21 -8.77
CA ILE A 32 4.61 -5.54 -8.96
C ILE A 32 5.24 -6.16 -10.19
N ILE A 33 5.79 -7.36 -10.03
CA ILE A 33 6.26 -8.21 -11.12
C ILE A 33 5.31 -9.40 -11.18
N ARG A 34 4.47 -9.44 -12.21
CA ARG A 34 3.57 -10.57 -12.49
C ARG A 34 4.36 -11.67 -13.15
N ASP A 35 4.30 -12.88 -12.66
CA ASP A 35 5.11 -14.01 -13.15
C ASP A 35 4.32 -15.28 -13.46
N THR A 36 3.13 -15.45 -12.84
CA THR A 36 2.31 -16.64 -13.04
C THR A 36 0.92 -16.24 -13.55
N PHE A 37 0.57 -16.78 -14.72
CA PHE A 37 -0.66 -16.42 -15.42
C PHE A 37 -1.49 -17.69 -15.65
N THR A 38 -2.75 -17.69 -15.21
CA THR A 38 -3.71 -18.77 -15.41
C THR A 38 -5.03 -18.21 -15.93
N GLU A 39 -5.97 -19.07 -16.25
CA GLU A 39 -7.34 -18.65 -16.61
C GLU A 39 -8.11 -18.03 -15.44
N GLU A 40 -7.69 -18.28 -14.19
CA GLU A 40 -8.38 -17.84 -12.98
C GLU A 40 -7.73 -16.63 -12.34
N SER A 41 -6.40 -16.51 -12.41
CA SER A 41 -5.67 -15.46 -11.72
C SER A 41 -4.34 -15.11 -12.37
N THR A 42 -3.80 -13.97 -11.95
CA THR A 42 -2.43 -13.53 -12.17
C THR A 42 -1.74 -13.40 -10.82
N ILE A 43 -0.70 -14.19 -10.59
CA ILE A 43 0.14 -14.10 -9.38
C ILE A 43 1.39 -13.30 -9.72
N GLY A 44 1.89 -12.56 -8.74
CA GLY A 44 3.12 -11.78 -8.85
C GLY A 44 3.74 -11.50 -7.49
N GLU A 45 4.83 -10.78 -7.51
CA GLU A 45 5.55 -10.33 -6.33
C GLU A 45 5.47 -8.81 -6.20
N LEU A 46 5.23 -8.33 -5.00
CA LEU A 46 5.30 -6.91 -4.63
C LEU A 46 6.65 -6.59 -3.99
N PHE A 47 7.29 -5.57 -4.50
CA PHE A 47 8.50 -4.98 -3.93
C PHE A 47 8.17 -3.59 -3.38
N LEU A 48 8.72 -3.27 -2.21
CA LEU A 48 8.64 -1.96 -1.58
C LEU A 48 10.05 -1.36 -1.51
N ASN A 49 10.26 -0.24 -2.19
CA ASN A 49 11.56 0.44 -2.29
C ASN A 49 12.72 -0.48 -2.74
N GLY A 50 12.43 -1.45 -3.60
CA GLY A 50 13.40 -2.40 -4.15
C GLY A 50 13.54 -3.70 -3.36
N GLU A 51 12.98 -3.80 -2.16
CA GLU A 51 12.99 -5.00 -1.34
C GLU A 51 11.72 -5.82 -1.57
N ARG A 52 11.85 -7.15 -1.77
CA ARG A 52 10.69 -8.04 -1.88
C ARG A 52 9.87 -7.98 -0.59
N PHE A 53 8.57 -7.74 -0.72
CA PHE A 53 7.70 -7.52 0.42
C PHE A 53 6.69 -8.65 0.64
N CYS A 54 5.89 -8.97 -0.39
CA CYS A 54 4.84 -9.99 -0.32
C CYS A 54 4.46 -10.45 -1.73
N ASP A 55 3.52 -11.39 -1.80
CA ASP A 55 2.93 -11.84 -3.06
C ASP A 55 1.66 -11.05 -3.38
N THR A 56 1.27 -11.05 -4.66
CA THR A 56 0.03 -10.46 -5.15
C THR A 56 -0.82 -11.46 -5.91
N LEU A 57 -2.13 -11.27 -5.86
CA LEU A 57 -3.08 -11.94 -6.73
C LEU A 57 -4.01 -10.91 -7.37
N GLU A 58 -4.18 -11.03 -8.67
CA GLU A 58 -5.10 -10.24 -9.47
C GLU A 58 -5.94 -11.18 -10.36
N LEU A 59 -6.98 -10.63 -10.98
CA LEU A 59 -7.69 -11.34 -12.05
C LEU A 59 -6.79 -11.53 -13.27
N PRO A 60 -7.07 -12.47 -14.18
CA PRO A 60 -6.41 -12.54 -15.48
C PRO A 60 -6.57 -11.23 -16.25
N TYR A 61 -5.61 -10.89 -17.11
CA TYR A 61 -5.77 -9.73 -17.98
C TYR A 61 -6.78 -10.01 -19.09
N ARG A 62 -7.81 -9.19 -19.18
CA ARG A 62 -8.90 -9.26 -20.17
C ARG A 62 -9.19 -7.83 -20.67
N ASP A 63 -8.21 -7.25 -21.38
CA ASP A 63 -8.31 -5.94 -22.01
C ASP A 63 -8.84 -4.82 -21.10
N ASN A 64 -8.39 -4.82 -19.83
CA ASN A 64 -8.81 -3.88 -18.81
C ASN A 64 -10.34 -3.82 -18.57
N GLN A 65 -11.08 -4.83 -18.94
CA GLN A 65 -12.54 -4.87 -18.78
C GLN A 65 -12.92 -4.81 -17.29
N ARG A 66 -13.96 -4.04 -16.99
CA ARG A 66 -14.45 -3.85 -15.62
C ARG A 66 -14.90 -5.17 -15.00
N SER A 67 -14.55 -5.39 -13.74
CA SER A 67 -14.95 -6.51 -12.89
C SER A 67 -14.43 -7.89 -13.27
N ILE A 68 -13.75 -8.06 -14.40
CA ILE A 68 -13.24 -9.36 -14.87
C ILE A 68 -11.76 -9.35 -15.25
N SER A 69 -11.11 -8.18 -15.21
CA SER A 69 -9.69 -8.01 -15.58
C SER A 69 -8.90 -7.34 -14.48
N CYS A 70 -7.64 -7.72 -14.32
CA CYS A 70 -6.65 -6.86 -13.68
C CYS A 70 -6.42 -5.59 -14.52
N ILE A 71 -5.74 -4.60 -13.95
CA ILE A 71 -5.37 -3.38 -14.67
C ILE A 71 -4.15 -3.61 -15.57
N PRO A 72 -3.93 -2.79 -16.61
CA PRO A 72 -2.76 -2.92 -17.48
C PRO A 72 -1.42 -2.82 -16.73
N THR A 73 -0.35 -3.28 -17.34
CA THR A 73 1.01 -2.89 -16.96
C THR A 73 1.20 -1.40 -17.16
N GLY A 74 2.00 -0.75 -16.32
CA GLY A 74 2.22 0.69 -16.41
C GLY A 74 2.66 1.31 -15.10
N GLU A 75 2.66 2.63 -15.07
CA GLU A 75 3.01 3.44 -13.92
C GLU A 75 1.77 4.16 -13.39
N TYR A 76 1.59 4.14 -12.08
CA TYR A 76 0.40 4.67 -11.42
C TYR A 76 0.79 5.48 -10.18
N LYS A 77 -0.03 6.46 -9.85
CA LYS A 77 -0.03 7.09 -8.54
C LYS A 77 -0.90 6.30 -7.58
N VAL A 78 -0.48 6.25 -6.33
CA VAL A 78 -1.22 5.55 -5.28
C VAL A 78 -1.42 6.49 -4.11
N ARG A 79 -2.57 6.43 -3.46
CA ARG A 79 -2.80 7.13 -2.20
C ARG A 79 -3.31 6.21 -1.10
N LEU A 80 -2.96 6.57 0.11
CA LEU A 80 -3.54 5.96 1.29
C LEU A 80 -5.04 6.34 1.37
N ARG A 81 -5.85 5.36 1.73
CA ARG A 81 -7.29 5.52 1.93
C ARG A 81 -7.69 4.99 3.30
N VAL A 82 -8.41 5.82 4.05
CA VAL A 82 -8.88 5.48 5.40
C VAL A 82 -10.23 4.77 5.37
N ALA A 83 -10.55 4.05 6.44
CA ALA A 83 -11.77 3.26 6.55
C ALA A 83 -13.04 4.07 6.26
N ARG A 84 -13.16 5.29 6.80
CA ARG A 84 -14.31 6.18 6.59
C ARG A 84 -14.58 6.58 5.14
N GLU A 85 -13.61 6.39 4.25
CA GLU A 85 -13.77 6.65 2.81
C GLU A 85 -14.36 5.44 2.06
N SER A 86 -14.60 4.34 2.74
CA SER A 86 -15.10 3.10 2.15
C SER A 86 -16.38 2.63 2.85
N ALA A 87 -17.40 2.30 2.07
CA ALA A 87 -18.61 1.72 2.59
C ALA A 87 -18.48 0.23 2.99
N THR A 88 -17.38 -0.43 2.52
CA THR A 88 -17.23 -1.89 2.61
C THR A 88 -15.94 -2.34 3.29
N ARG A 89 -15.05 -1.40 3.66
CA ARG A 89 -13.75 -1.72 4.28
C ARG A 89 -13.52 -0.82 5.49
N ASP A 90 -13.37 -1.43 6.63
CA ASP A 90 -13.16 -0.81 7.94
C ASP A 90 -11.68 -0.69 8.32
N TYR A 91 -10.78 -0.84 7.36
CA TYR A 91 -9.33 -0.80 7.54
C TYR A 91 -8.63 0.10 6.51
N LEU A 92 -7.38 0.45 6.81
CA LEU A 92 -6.51 1.21 5.90
C LEU A 92 -6.18 0.38 4.67
N HIS A 93 -6.22 1.02 3.50
CA HIS A 93 -5.90 0.38 2.22
C HIS A 93 -5.35 1.40 1.22
N LEU A 94 -4.87 0.96 0.07
CA LEU A 94 -4.33 1.82 -0.96
C LEU A 94 -5.31 1.92 -2.13
N LEU A 95 -5.39 3.11 -2.72
CA LEU A 95 -6.14 3.39 -3.94
C LEU A 95 -5.15 3.69 -5.08
N VAL A 96 -5.18 2.90 -6.12
CA VAL A 96 -4.50 3.17 -7.39
C VAL A 96 -5.30 4.21 -8.15
N GLN A 97 -4.65 5.31 -8.51
CA GLN A 97 -5.28 6.47 -9.13
C GLN A 97 -5.13 6.45 -10.65
N GLU A 98 -6.03 7.15 -11.34
CA GLU A 98 -5.95 7.45 -12.78
C GLU A 98 -5.81 6.22 -13.68
N VAL A 99 -6.37 5.08 -13.25
CA VAL A 99 -6.47 3.90 -14.12
C VAL A 99 -7.51 4.18 -15.19
N LYS A 100 -7.08 4.16 -16.46
CA LYS A 100 -7.98 4.43 -17.61
C LYS A 100 -9.23 3.54 -17.55
N ASP A 101 -10.40 4.15 -17.70
CA ASP A 101 -11.72 3.49 -17.72
C ASP A 101 -12.06 2.66 -16.48
N ARG A 102 -11.32 2.84 -15.38
CA ARG A 102 -11.51 2.12 -14.11
C ARG A 102 -11.58 3.09 -12.93
N SER A 103 -12.32 2.70 -11.94
CA SER A 103 -12.43 3.42 -10.67
C SER A 103 -12.31 2.45 -9.50
N TYR A 104 -11.82 2.95 -8.36
CA TYR A 104 -11.70 2.18 -7.13
C TYR A 104 -10.87 0.90 -7.25
N ILE A 105 -9.75 0.97 -7.98
CA ILE A 105 -8.74 -0.09 -7.96
C ILE A 105 -7.97 0.03 -6.65
N LEU A 106 -8.07 -0.99 -5.81
CA LEU A 106 -7.55 -0.97 -4.45
C LEU A 106 -6.54 -2.09 -4.24
N PHE A 107 -5.59 -1.89 -3.31
CA PHE A 107 -4.96 -3.00 -2.61
C PHE A 107 -5.85 -3.36 -1.43
N HIS A 108 -6.26 -4.60 -1.31
CA HIS A 108 -7.12 -5.02 -0.21
C HIS A 108 -6.95 -6.50 0.15
N ARG A 109 -7.58 -6.89 1.27
CA ARG A 109 -7.58 -8.26 1.77
C ARG A 109 -8.41 -9.17 0.88
N GLY A 110 -7.95 -10.41 0.72
CA GLY A 110 -8.56 -11.47 -0.07
C GLY A 110 -7.51 -12.50 -0.45
N ASN A 111 -7.89 -13.75 -0.64
CA ASN A 111 -6.94 -14.83 -0.89
C ASN A 111 -7.07 -15.43 -2.29
N THR A 112 -8.20 -15.24 -2.97
CA THR A 112 -8.51 -15.86 -4.28
C THR A 112 -9.11 -14.85 -5.24
N ALA A 113 -9.21 -15.22 -6.52
CA ALA A 113 -9.84 -14.40 -7.55
C ALA A 113 -11.32 -14.07 -7.25
N LYS A 114 -12.00 -14.87 -6.41
CA LYS A 114 -13.39 -14.62 -5.98
C LYS A 114 -13.52 -13.41 -5.05
N ASP A 115 -12.42 -13.01 -4.43
CA ASP A 115 -12.38 -11.90 -3.46
C ASP A 115 -12.17 -10.54 -4.13
N THR A 116 -11.97 -10.51 -5.46
CA THR A 116 -11.70 -9.26 -6.19
C THR A 116 -12.53 -9.14 -7.46
N ARG A 117 -12.73 -7.91 -7.89
CA ARG A 117 -13.30 -7.52 -9.18
C ARG A 117 -12.32 -6.64 -9.97
N GLY A 118 -11.02 -7.00 -9.90
CA GLY A 118 -9.94 -6.29 -10.58
C GLY A 118 -9.08 -5.40 -9.69
N CYS A 119 -9.27 -5.47 -8.38
CA CYS A 119 -8.34 -4.94 -7.38
C CYS A 119 -7.15 -5.89 -7.18
N ILE A 120 -6.13 -5.42 -6.49
CA ILE A 120 -4.89 -6.12 -6.18
C ILE A 120 -5.01 -6.71 -4.77
N LEU A 121 -4.93 -8.03 -4.65
CA LEU A 121 -4.83 -8.72 -3.38
C LEU A 121 -3.36 -8.91 -3.00
N VAL A 122 -3.06 -8.91 -1.71
CA VAL A 122 -1.71 -9.15 -1.18
C VAL A 122 -1.71 -10.33 -0.23
N GLY A 123 -0.60 -11.08 -0.15
CA GLY A 123 -0.49 -12.25 0.71
C GLY A 123 0.93 -12.54 1.15
N GLN A 124 1.09 -13.21 2.28
CA GLN A 124 2.37 -13.75 2.76
C GLN A 124 2.52 -15.19 2.29
N GLY A 125 3.00 -15.35 1.05
CA GLY A 125 3.09 -16.62 0.34
C GLY A 125 1.97 -16.83 -0.66
N SER A 126 2.27 -17.57 -1.73
CA SER A 126 1.33 -17.88 -2.80
C SER A 126 1.47 -19.32 -3.29
N GLN A 127 0.42 -19.78 -3.91
CA GLN A 127 0.34 -21.00 -4.74
C GLN A 127 -0.49 -20.66 -5.97
N GLN A 128 -0.63 -21.60 -6.90
CA GLN A 128 -1.47 -21.39 -8.07
C GLN A 128 -2.90 -20.96 -7.66
N ASN A 129 -3.32 -19.78 -8.14
CA ASN A 129 -4.64 -19.18 -7.93
C ASN A 129 -4.99 -18.79 -6.48
N ILE A 130 -4.02 -18.74 -5.57
CA ILE A 130 -4.25 -18.36 -4.17
C ILE A 130 -3.05 -17.62 -3.60
N VAL A 131 -3.31 -16.63 -2.77
CA VAL A 131 -2.35 -16.03 -1.83
C VAL A 131 -2.78 -16.34 -0.39
N HIS A 132 -1.81 -16.40 0.51
CA HIS A 132 -2.05 -16.78 1.89
C HIS A 132 -1.92 -15.58 2.84
N ASN A 133 -2.58 -15.67 4.01
CA ASN A 133 -2.43 -14.67 5.07
C ASN A 133 -2.62 -13.22 4.62
N SER A 134 -3.60 -12.98 3.76
CA SER A 134 -3.82 -11.68 3.13
C SER A 134 -4.07 -10.54 4.15
N THR A 135 -4.76 -10.81 5.25
CA THR A 135 -4.96 -9.83 6.32
C THR A 135 -3.62 -9.38 6.91
N LEU A 136 -2.74 -10.33 7.25
CA LEU A 136 -1.41 -10.03 7.78
C LEU A 136 -0.57 -9.24 6.77
N ALA A 137 -0.57 -9.67 5.51
CA ALA A 137 0.17 -8.98 4.43
C ALA A 137 -0.29 -7.53 4.29
N MET A 138 -1.60 -7.29 4.31
CA MET A 138 -2.17 -5.94 4.19
C MET A 138 -1.81 -5.07 5.40
N ASP A 139 -1.90 -5.60 6.61
CA ASP A 139 -1.58 -4.87 7.84
C ASP A 139 -0.09 -4.48 7.89
N LEU A 140 0.80 -5.40 7.50
CA LEU A 140 2.24 -5.12 7.39
C LEU A 140 2.53 -4.07 6.31
N LEU A 141 1.90 -4.16 5.14
CA LEU A 141 2.06 -3.18 4.06
C LEU A 141 1.63 -1.79 4.52
N MET A 142 0.47 -1.66 5.16
CA MET A 142 -0.02 -0.38 5.67
C MET A 142 0.88 0.19 6.75
N LYS A 143 1.39 -0.64 7.65
CA LYS A 143 2.34 -0.22 8.69
C LYS A 143 3.59 0.38 8.07
N GLU A 144 4.19 -0.29 7.07
CA GLU A 144 5.39 0.22 6.40
C GLU A 144 5.12 1.50 5.59
N ILE A 145 4.02 1.57 4.87
CA ILE A 145 3.61 2.78 4.13
C ILE A 145 3.47 3.98 5.09
N ILE A 146 2.86 3.78 6.27
CA ILE A 146 2.71 4.84 7.29
C ILE A 146 4.07 5.23 7.87
N ASN A 147 4.92 4.27 8.21
CA ASN A 147 6.28 4.51 8.72
C ASN A 147 7.12 5.34 7.73
N LEU A 148 6.90 5.16 6.44
CA LEU A 148 7.56 5.91 5.36
C LEU A 148 6.90 7.27 5.08
N GLY A 149 5.86 7.65 5.82
CA GLY A 149 5.17 8.94 5.72
C GLY A 149 3.85 8.92 4.96
N GLY A 150 3.44 7.79 4.37
CA GLY A 150 2.11 7.59 3.76
C GLY A 150 1.79 8.44 2.53
N THR A 151 2.78 9.14 1.95
CA THR A 151 2.59 10.07 0.83
C THR A 151 3.56 9.78 -0.32
N ASN A 152 3.33 10.38 -1.50
CA ASN A 152 4.17 10.21 -2.68
C ASN A 152 4.42 8.74 -3.05
N ILE A 153 3.36 7.95 -3.12
CA ILE A 153 3.42 6.53 -3.43
C ILE A 153 3.28 6.36 -4.94
N ASN A 154 4.28 5.73 -5.55
CA ASN A 154 4.27 5.34 -6.95
C ASN A 154 4.17 3.82 -7.06
N LEU A 155 3.48 3.34 -8.07
CA LEU A 155 3.34 1.92 -8.37
C LEU A 155 3.75 1.68 -9.82
N ILE A 156 4.61 0.71 -10.03
CA ILE A 156 4.94 0.17 -11.34
C ILE A 156 4.42 -1.27 -11.40
N ILE A 157 3.72 -1.61 -12.46
CA ILE A 157 3.28 -2.99 -12.74
C ILE A 157 3.88 -3.44 -14.04
N LYS A 158 4.55 -4.57 -14.03
CA LYS A 158 5.12 -5.20 -15.24
C LYS A 158 5.00 -6.71 -15.18
N ASN A 159 5.02 -7.33 -16.34
CA ASN A 159 5.17 -8.78 -16.48
C ASN A 159 6.66 -9.14 -16.48
N LYS A 160 6.94 -10.35 -16.04
CA LYS A 160 8.29 -10.95 -16.08
C LYS A 160 8.67 -11.30 -17.50
#